data_ca9316101214aee6b07c664a8c6f142a
#
_entry.id   ca9316101214aee6b07c664a8c6f142a
#
_cell.length_a   1.000
_cell.length_b   1.000
_cell.length_c   1.000
_cell.angle_alpha   90.00
_cell.angle_beta   90.00
_cell.angle_gamma   90.00
#
_symmetry.space_group_name_H-M   'P 1'
#
loop_
_entity.id
_entity.type
_entity.pdbx_description
1 polymer ?
#
loop_
_entity_poly.entity_id
_entity_poly.type
_entity_poly.pdbx_seq_one_letter_code
_entity_poly.pdbx_strand_id
1 'polypeptide(L)'
;MRPLRIGVFAFFSLIGSFTCLASPPPSPQKVIIDTDFNTIGDDGQVLIMASQLFAEGTIDLLGFTIASGNQWRDQEVSDCLKAVERMGIENRVKVYVGSQYPILHDYKDYLYEVQLFGPRKDYVGAYSKPQPNSPNDIKPPPDGFATHTRPAKTDAVDFIINTIHRYPHQVTILEIAPPTNLGLAFRKDPTIIPLIKQIVTMAGQIFVPGNAYLDNAEFNWWFDPAATQIVLRAAGVPHFVIPLDCTNNVPLTQDVFNQIANHQPQTIVTELFVNGNRPGGFIYDTNALGYFIHPEFATDTRPIWIDVHPTFNLNDGSDLSGKSIPSTFDPFPAIGLLQESQVIFAINTSAFYAFYVDLLTRPVPVKFKHTCPEDDLDD
;
A
#
# COMPACT_ATOMS: atom_id res chain seq x y z
N MET A 1 -48.33 67.69 -43.63
CA MET A 1 -47.87 67.34 -42.27
C MET A 1 -48.44 65.96 -41.91
N ARG A 2 -47.59 64.92 -41.87
CA ARG A 2 -48.01 63.58 -41.46
C ARG A 2 -47.37 63.29 -40.07
N PRO A 3 -48.10 62.73 -39.11
CA PRO A 3 -47.52 62.43 -37.79
C PRO A 3 -46.70 61.18 -37.78
N LEU A 4 -45.55 61.27 -37.08
CA LEU A 4 -44.59 60.24 -36.85
C LEU A 4 -45.16 59.25 -35.81
N ARG A 5 -45.21 57.92 -36.15
CA ARG A 5 -45.56 56.86 -35.20
C ARG A 5 -44.29 56.35 -34.56
N ILE A 6 -44.16 56.49 -33.25
CA ILE A 6 -43.11 55.93 -32.43
C ILE A 6 -43.55 54.49 -32.05
N GLY A 7 -42.80 53.48 -32.55
CA GLY A 7 -42.97 52.09 -32.14
C GLY A 7 -42.14 51.78 -30.87
N VAL A 8 -42.80 51.31 -29.81
CA VAL A 8 -42.20 50.88 -28.62
C VAL A 8 -41.79 49.39 -28.82
N PHE A 9 -40.49 49.11 -28.84
CA PHE A 9 -39.98 47.73 -28.80
C PHE A 9 -39.86 47.28 -27.34
N ALA A 10 -40.66 46.26 -26.95
CA ALA A 10 -40.51 45.56 -25.67
C ALA A 10 -39.41 44.52 -25.79
N PHE A 11 -38.32 44.72 -25.05
CA PHE A 11 -37.27 43.68 -24.86
C PHE A 11 -37.75 42.66 -23.82
N PHE A 12 -38.05 41.44 -24.26
CA PHE A 12 -38.23 40.30 -23.38
C PHE A 12 -36.85 39.76 -23.02
N SER A 13 -36.38 39.97 -21.78
CA SER A 13 -35.21 39.31 -21.20
C SER A 13 -35.58 37.88 -20.83
N LEU A 14 -35.13 36.91 -21.62
CA LEU A 14 -35.14 35.50 -21.22
C LEU A 14 -34.03 35.31 -20.17
N ILE A 15 -34.40 35.25 -18.90
CA ILE A 15 -33.52 34.78 -17.83
C ILE A 15 -33.52 33.26 -17.92
N GLY A 16 -32.55 32.68 -18.63
CA GLY A 16 -32.28 31.27 -18.63
C GLY A 16 -31.67 30.85 -17.27
N SER A 17 -32.45 30.12 -16.46
CA SER A 17 -31.92 29.48 -15.26
C SER A 17 -30.94 28.38 -15.68
N PHE A 18 -29.65 28.66 -15.60
CA PHE A 18 -28.62 27.63 -15.67
C PHE A 18 -28.69 26.83 -14.39
N THR A 19 -29.35 25.68 -14.42
CA THR A 19 -29.15 24.65 -13.43
C THR A 19 -27.73 24.11 -13.58
N CYS A 20 -26.85 24.50 -12.67
CA CYS A 20 -25.54 23.91 -12.54
C CYS A 20 -25.76 22.44 -12.18
N LEU A 21 -25.71 21.54 -13.17
CA LEU A 21 -25.67 20.11 -12.94
C LEU A 21 -24.34 19.85 -12.24
N ALA A 22 -24.39 19.51 -10.94
CA ALA A 22 -23.22 19.04 -10.22
C ALA A 22 -22.62 17.87 -11.01
N SER A 23 -21.31 17.93 -11.27
CA SER A 23 -20.60 16.83 -11.89
C SER A 23 -20.88 15.55 -11.07
N PRO A 24 -21.14 14.41 -11.72
CA PRO A 24 -21.29 13.16 -10.98
C PRO A 24 -20.05 12.95 -10.09
N PRO A 25 -20.21 12.40 -8.88
CA PRO A 25 -19.06 12.12 -8.03
C PRO A 25 -18.08 11.25 -8.81
N PRO A 26 -16.76 11.45 -8.60
CA PRO A 26 -15.76 10.64 -9.26
C PRO A 26 -16.02 9.15 -8.95
N SER A 27 -15.85 8.29 -9.95
CA SER A 27 -15.98 6.83 -9.74
C SER A 27 -14.94 6.36 -8.72
N PRO A 28 -15.29 5.38 -7.85
CA PRO A 28 -14.36 4.82 -6.90
C PRO A 28 -13.06 4.35 -7.57
N GLN A 29 -11.92 4.65 -6.95
CA GLN A 29 -10.63 4.24 -7.49
C GLN A 29 -10.38 2.76 -7.18
N LYS A 30 -10.17 1.93 -8.23
CA LYS A 30 -9.86 0.51 -8.06
C LYS A 30 -8.47 0.32 -7.50
N VAL A 31 -8.36 -0.49 -6.43
CA VAL A 31 -7.09 -0.74 -5.78
C VAL A 31 -6.96 -2.22 -5.36
N ILE A 32 -5.78 -2.79 -5.60
CA ILE A 32 -5.28 -4.01 -4.97
C ILE A 32 -4.26 -3.55 -3.93
N ILE A 33 -4.31 -4.11 -2.72
CA ILE A 33 -3.32 -3.86 -1.67
C ILE A 33 -2.46 -5.11 -1.52
N ASP A 34 -1.17 -5.01 -1.87
CA ASP A 34 -0.17 -6.06 -1.64
C ASP A 34 0.54 -5.75 -0.33
N THR A 35 0.47 -6.69 0.65
CA THR A 35 0.81 -6.43 2.05
C THR A 35 1.48 -7.66 2.67
N ASP A 36 2.43 -7.43 3.57
CA ASP A 36 3.03 -8.43 4.48
C ASP A 36 2.41 -8.28 5.88
N PHE A 37 1.14 -8.56 5.93
CA PHE A 37 0.15 -8.14 6.90
C PHE A 37 0.50 -8.45 8.36
N ASN A 38 0.43 -7.43 9.19
CA ASN A 38 0.39 -7.60 10.64
C ASN A 38 -0.85 -6.91 11.25
N THR A 39 -1.46 -7.56 12.26
CA THR A 39 -2.79 -7.17 12.79
C THR A 39 -2.86 -5.75 13.36
N ILE A 40 -1.79 -5.27 13.99
CA ILE A 40 -1.77 -4.05 14.81
C ILE A 40 -0.69 -3.07 14.39
N GLY A 41 0.15 -3.45 13.43
CA GLY A 41 1.14 -2.58 12.80
C GLY A 41 0.51 -1.70 11.73
N ASP A 42 1.34 -1.14 10.91
CA ASP A 42 0.96 -0.20 9.85
C ASP A 42 0.14 -0.86 8.72
N ASP A 43 0.42 -2.10 8.35
CA ASP A 43 -0.43 -2.90 7.43
C ASP A 43 -1.87 -3.02 7.94
N GLY A 44 -2.02 -3.40 9.24
CA GLY A 44 -3.33 -3.49 9.87
C GLY A 44 -4.06 -2.15 9.87
N GLN A 45 -3.34 -1.05 10.04
CA GLN A 45 -3.88 0.30 9.96
C GLN A 45 -4.30 0.64 8.53
N VAL A 46 -3.51 0.26 7.51
CA VAL A 46 -3.90 0.41 6.09
C VAL A 46 -5.20 -0.35 5.80
N LEU A 47 -5.34 -1.60 6.25
CA LEU A 47 -6.58 -2.36 6.05
C LEU A 47 -7.78 -1.65 6.69
N ILE A 48 -7.64 -1.14 7.93
CA ILE A 48 -8.71 -0.41 8.62
C ILE A 48 -9.12 0.84 7.83
N MET A 49 -8.13 1.67 7.46
CA MET A 49 -8.37 2.90 6.71
C MET A 49 -8.99 2.61 5.32
N ALA A 50 -8.46 1.63 4.59
CA ALA A 50 -8.99 1.20 3.30
C ALA A 50 -10.43 0.66 3.41
N SER A 51 -10.76 -0.06 4.48
CA SER A 51 -12.13 -0.53 4.73
C SER A 51 -13.11 0.62 4.91
N GLN A 52 -12.72 1.69 5.61
CA GLN A 52 -13.54 2.89 5.79
C GLN A 52 -13.74 3.64 4.45
N LEU A 53 -12.67 3.80 3.68
CA LEU A 53 -12.70 4.43 2.35
C LEU A 53 -13.54 3.61 1.35
N PHE A 54 -13.48 2.28 1.42
CA PHE A 54 -14.31 1.39 0.63
C PHE A 54 -15.80 1.51 1.01
N ALA A 55 -16.10 1.51 2.30
CA ALA A 55 -17.46 1.65 2.78
C ALA A 55 -18.11 2.99 2.42
N GLU A 56 -17.33 4.06 2.34
CA GLU A 56 -17.83 5.37 1.90
C GLU A 56 -17.86 5.56 0.37
N GLY A 57 -17.26 4.64 -0.40
CA GLY A 57 -17.24 4.67 -1.86
C GLY A 57 -16.14 5.53 -2.46
N THR A 58 -15.10 5.89 -1.72
CA THR A 58 -13.92 6.59 -2.22
C THR A 58 -13.05 5.67 -3.05
N ILE A 59 -12.89 4.41 -2.62
CA ILE A 59 -12.18 3.37 -3.36
C ILE A 59 -13.09 2.18 -3.66
N ASP A 60 -12.69 1.41 -4.68
CA ASP A 60 -13.17 0.07 -4.98
C ASP A 60 -12.04 -0.90 -4.62
N LEU A 61 -12.12 -1.46 -3.40
CA LEU A 61 -11.10 -2.34 -2.84
C LEU A 61 -11.29 -3.74 -3.39
N LEU A 62 -10.46 -4.14 -4.35
CA LEU A 62 -10.59 -5.39 -5.10
C LEU A 62 -10.10 -6.61 -4.32
N GLY A 63 -9.11 -6.43 -3.43
CA GLY A 63 -8.60 -7.51 -2.59
C GLY A 63 -7.28 -7.18 -1.92
N PHE A 64 -6.90 -8.06 -0.98
CA PHE A 64 -5.59 -8.07 -0.34
C PHE A 64 -4.79 -9.25 -0.85
N THR A 65 -3.58 -9.02 -1.33
CA THR A 65 -2.60 -10.05 -1.71
C THR A 65 -1.51 -10.11 -0.65
N ILE A 66 -1.18 -11.32 -0.18
CA ILE A 66 -0.31 -11.52 0.99
C ILE A 66 0.99 -12.16 0.57
N ALA A 67 2.13 -11.54 0.91
CA ALA A 67 3.46 -12.13 0.80
C ALA A 67 4.10 -12.23 2.19
N SER A 68 5.10 -13.07 2.39
CA SER A 68 5.91 -13.02 3.61
C SER A 68 6.74 -11.73 3.64
N GLY A 69 6.88 -11.18 4.83
CA GLY A 69 7.71 -10.03 5.11
C GLY A 69 7.80 -9.79 6.61
N ASN A 70 6.86 -9.06 7.20
CA ASN A 70 6.75 -8.86 8.65
C ASN A 70 6.69 -10.17 9.42
N GLN A 71 5.99 -11.17 8.85
CA GLN A 71 5.86 -12.52 9.36
C GLN A 71 5.98 -13.52 8.20
N TRP A 72 5.82 -14.81 8.50
CA TRP A 72 5.64 -15.81 7.47
C TRP A 72 4.21 -15.73 6.90
N ARG A 73 4.06 -15.84 5.60
CA ARG A 73 2.81 -15.70 4.84
C ARG A 73 1.58 -16.34 5.50
N ASP A 74 1.69 -17.58 6.01
CA ASP A 74 0.52 -18.28 6.54
C ASP A 74 -0.01 -17.64 7.83
N GLN A 75 0.89 -17.04 8.64
CA GLN A 75 0.49 -16.22 9.79
C GLN A 75 -0.19 -14.94 9.33
N GLU A 76 0.36 -14.26 8.35
CA GLU A 76 -0.17 -12.99 7.80
C GLU A 76 -1.53 -13.19 7.13
N VAL A 77 -1.72 -14.29 6.38
CA VAL A 77 -3.03 -14.68 5.84
C VAL A 77 -4.05 -14.85 6.96
N SER A 78 -3.69 -15.57 8.02
CA SER A 78 -4.58 -15.77 9.17
C SER A 78 -4.98 -14.45 9.83
N ASP A 79 -4.02 -13.56 10.00
CA ASP A 79 -4.23 -12.25 10.62
C ASP A 79 -5.09 -11.33 9.74
N CYS A 80 -4.86 -11.33 8.43
CA CYS A 80 -5.63 -10.56 7.46
C CYS A 80 -7.08 -11.07 7.34
N LEU A 81 -7.29 -12.39 7.31
CA LEU A 81 -8.64 -12.98 7.33
C LEU A 81 -9.45 -12.52 8.53
N LYS A 82 -8.83 -12.46 9.70
CA LYS A 82 -9.51 -11.93 10.90
C LYS A 82 -9.77 -10.44 10.80
N ALA A 83 -8.84 -9.69 10.21
CA ALA A 83 -9.00 -8.25 10.06
C ALA A 83 -10.16 -7.88 9.12
N VAL A 84 -10.31 -8.55 7.96
CA VAL A 84 -11.44 -8.29 7.05
C VAL A 84 -12.79 -8.66 7.71
N GLU A 85 -12.82 -9.74 8.51
CA GLU A 85 -14.00 -10.13 9.30
C GLU A 85 -14.32 -9.10 10.39
N ARG A 86 -13.30 -8.59 11.08
CA ARG A 86 -13.43 -7.52 12.09
C ARG A 86 -14.04 -6.24 11.51
N MET A 87 -13.60 -5.90 10.29
CA MET A 87 -14.10 -4.71 9.61
C MET A 87 -15.48 -4.91 8.95
N GLY A 88 -15.97 -6.14 8.85
CA GLY A 88 -17.27 -6.47 8.23
C GLY A 88 -17.28 -6.34 6.71
N ILE A 89 -16.14 -6.57 6.06
CA ILE A 89 -15.98 -6.48 4.60
C ILE A 89 -15.74 -7.83 3.91
N GLU A 90 -15.69 -8.92 4.66
CA GLU A 90 -15.33 -10.27 4.20
C GLU A 90 -16.22 -10.83 3.08
N ASN A 91 -17.45 -10.35 2.98
CA ASN A 91 -18.37 -10.75 1.90
C ASN A 91 -18.11 -10.02 0.57
N ARG A 92 -17.27 -8.97 0.57
CA ARG A 92 -17.01 -8.10 -0.58
C ARG A 92 -15.54 -8.07 -0.98
N VAL A 93 -14.64 -8.30 -0.03
CA VAL A 93 -13.20 -8.22 -0.24
C VAL A 93 -12.58 -9.55 0.16
N LYS A 94 -11.76 -10.12 -0.72
CA LYS A 94 -11.10 -11.40 -0.47
C LYS A 94 -9.62 -11.21 -0.14
N VAL A 95 -9.07 -12.21 0.55
CA VAL A 95 -7.64 -12.33 0.87
C VAL A 95 -7.06 -13.42 -0.01
N TYR A 96 -6.04 -13.06 -0.79
CA TYR A 96 -5.39 -13.93 -1.76
C TYR A 96 -4.02 -14.37 -1.23
N VAL A 97 -3.78 -15.67 -1.19
CA VAL A 97 -2.54 -16.26 -0.70
C VAL A 97 -1.45 -16.09 -1.76
N GLY A 98 -0.39 -15.41 -1.41
CA GLY A 98 0.74 -15.14 -2.30
C GLY A 98 2.00 -15.90 -1.93
N SER A 99 3.16 -15.30 -2.15
CA SER A 99 4.44 -15.97 -2.01
C SER A 99 4.82 -16.24 -0.55
N GLN A 100 5.30 -17.46 -0.31
CA GLN A 100 5.87 -17.88 0.97
C GLN A 100 7.32 -17.41 1.14
N TYR A 101 8.04 -17.25 0.03
CA TYR A 101 9.46 -16.94 0.02
C TYR A 101 9.74 -15.81 -0.95
N PRO A 102 10.76 -14.98 -0.67
CA PRO A 102 11.28 -14.04 -1.67
C PRO A 102 11.84 -14.80 -2.89
N ILE A 103 12.08 -14.09 -4.00
CA ILE A 103 12.53 -14.71 -5.25
C ILE A 103 13.92 -15.34 -5.09
N LEU A 104 14.84 -14.65 -4.42
CA LEU A 104 16.21 -15.13 -4.27
C LEU A 104 16.73 -15.04 -2.81
N HIS A 105 16.44 -13.98 -2.08
CA HIS A 105 16.98 -13.69 -0.76
C HIS A 105 16.23 -14.46 0.33
N ASP A 106 16.50 -15.77 0.44
CA ASP A 106 15.81 -16.62 1.41
C ASP A 106 16.44 -16.56 2.82
N TYR A 107 15.87 -17.32 3.77
CA TYR A 107 16.37 -17.37 5.14
C TYR A 107 17.83 -17.87 5.24
N LYS A 108 18.31 -18.67 4.29
CA LYS A 108 19.69 -19.16 4.27
C LYS A 108 20.65 -18.05 3.85
N ASP A 109 20.23 -17.18 2.93
CA ASP A 109 21.01 -16.01 2.53
C ASP A 109 21.16 -15.06 3.71
N TYR A 110 20.09 -14.79 4.46
CA TYR A 110 20.14 -14.03 5.71
C TYR A 110 21.08 -14.66 6.75
N LEU A 111 21.03 -15.99 6.95
CA LEU A 111 21.96 -16.68 7.87
C LEU A 111 23.39 -16.55 7.40
N TYR A 112 23.63 -16.55 6.10
CA TYR A 112 24.96 -16.35 5.53
C TYR A 112 25.45 -14.90 5.74
N GLU A 113 24.59 -13.92 5.57
CA GLU A 113 24.89 -12.52 5.92
C GLU A 113 25.25 -12.38 7.40
N VAL A 114 24.50 -12.99 8.31
CA VAL A 114 24.80 -13.01 9.75
C VAL A 114 26.16 -13.67 10.04
N GLN A 115 26.52 -14.72 9.28
CA GLN A 115 27.83 -15.34 9.41
C GLN A 115 28.98 -14.44 8.96
N LEU A 116 28.76 -13.65 7.90
CA LEU A 116 29.77 -12.74 7.34
C LEU A 116 29.92 -11.46 8.17
N PHE A 117 28.81 -10.86 8.56
CA PHE A 117 28.75 -9.49 9.12
C PHE A 117 28.45 -9.45 10.62
N GLY A 118 28.08 -10.59 11.20
CA GLY A 118 27.78 -10.74 12.64
C GLY A 118 26.30 -10.54 12.99
N PRO A 119 25.88 -11.06 14.15
CA PRO A 119 24.52 -10.93 14.62
C PRO A 119 24.24 -9.48 15.08
N ARG A 120 23.07 -8.95 14.69
CA ARG A 120 22.57 -7.63 15.12
C ARG A 120 21.13 -7.74 15.60
N LYS A 121 20.64 -6.69 16.26
CA LYS A 121 19.24 -6.57 16.70
C LYS A 121 18.41 -5.74 15.73
N ASP A 122 18.70 -5.85 14.46
CA ASP A 122 17.99 -5.12 13.41
C ASP A 122 16.63 -5.78 13.11
N TYR A 123 15.76 -5.06 12.47
CA TYR A 123 14.49 -5.61 12.01
C TYR A 123 14.71 -6.52 10.80
N VAL A 124 14.26 -7.75 10.90
CA VAL A 124 14.42 -8.78 9.85
C VAL A 124 13.12 -9.58 9.63
N GLY A 125 12.00 -9.06 10.09
CA GLY A 125 10.67 -9.60 9.86
C GLY A 125 10.52 -11.08 10.17
N ALA A 126 10.05 -11.83 9.18
CA ALA A 126 9.83 -13.27 9.24
C ALA A 126 11.09 -14.06 9.67
N TYR A 127 12.29 -13.60 9.29
CA TYR A 127 13.53 -14.31 9.62
C TYR A 127 13.88 -14.32 11.11
N SER A 128 13.26 -13.46 11.91
CA SER A 128 13.36 -13.50 13.37
C SER A 128 12.36 -14.46 14.03
N LYS A 129 11.50 -15.12 13.26
CA LYS A 129 10.37 -15.91 13.75
C LYS A 129 10.43 -17.34 13.22
N PRO A 130 9.99 -18.35 13.99
CA PRO A 130 9.89 -19.71 13.49
C PRO A 130 8.88 -19.78 12.34
N GLN A 131 9.28 -20.41 11.24
CA GLN A 131 8.38 -20.66 10.13
C GLN A 131 7.30 -21.68 10.53
N PRO A 132 6.00 -21.39 10.33
CA PRO A 132 4.95 -22.36 10.53
C PRO A 132 5.11 -23.55 9.58
N ASN A 133 5.07 -24.77 10.12
CA ASN A 133 5.15 -26.03 9.37
C ASN A 133 3.80 -26.75 9.32
N SER A 134 2.84 -26.29 10.09
CA SER A 134 1.48 -26.82 10.17
C SER A 134 0.49 -25.73 10.56
N PRO A 135 -0.81 -25.93 10.30
CA PRO A 135 -1.85 -24.99 10.76
C PRO A 135 -1.86 -24.78 12.30
N ASN A 136 -1.34 -25.74 13.07
CA ASN A 136 -1.27 -25.63 14.53
C ASN A 136 -0.18 -24.66 15.03
N ASP A 137 0.76 -24.29 14.17
CA ASP A 137 1.82 -23.35 14.50
C ASP A 137 1.36 -21.89 14.37
N ILE A 138 0.25 -21.66 13.65
CA ILE A 138 -0.35 -20.34 13.47
C ILE A 138 -0.91 -19.85 14.81
N LYS A 139 -0.60 -18.61 15.15
CA LYS A 139 -1.09 -17.98 16.37
C LYS A 139 -2.36 -17.17 16.09
N PRO A 140 -3.34 -17.19 17.01
CA PRO A 140 -4.50 -16.32 16.83
C PRO A 140 -4.12 -14.84 16.96
N PRO A 141 -4.71 -13.95 16.15
CA PRO A 141 -4.72 -12.52 16.44
C PRO A 141 -5.27 -12.22 17.84
N PRO A 142 -5.05 -11.02 18.39
CA PRO A 142 -5.49 -10.69 19.76
C PRO A 142 -6.99 -10.90 20.02
N ASP A 143 -7.83 -10.77 18.99
CA ASP A 143 -9.27 -10.98 19.02
C ASP A 143 -9.73 -12.35 18.44
N GLY A 144 -8.80 -13.31 18.34
CA GLY A 144 -9.05 -14.68 17.89
C GLY A 144 -8.92 -14.89 16.39
N PHE A 145 -9.08 -16.14 15.94
CA PHE A 145 -9.09 -16.48 14.51
C PHE A 145 -10.35 -15.99 13.80
N ALA A 146 -10.28 -15.86 12.47
CA ALA A 146 -11.45 -15.72 11.63
C ALA A 146 -12.37 -16.94 11.79
N THR A 147 -13.67 -16.72 11.91
CA THR A 147 -14.64 -17.79 12.17
C THR A 147 -15.29 -18.32 10.91
N HIS A 148 -15.58 -17.47 9.94
CA HIS A 148 -16.27 -17.80 8.70
C HIS A 148 -15.53 -17.35 7.43
N THR A 149 -14.55 -16.43 7.54
CA THR A 149 -13.75 -15.97 6.41
C THR A 149 -12.69 -17.01 6.03
N ARG A 150 -12.47 -17.20 4.74
CA ARG A 150 -11.49 -18.12 4.18
C ARG A 150 -10.70 -17.42 3.06
N PRO A 151 -9.45 -17.85 2.78
CA PRO A 151 -8.72 -17.35 1.62
C PRO A 151 -9.47 -17.62 0.32
N ALA A 152 -9.25 -16.76 -0.67
CA ALA A 152 -9.68 -17.01 -2.04
C ALA A 152 -9.09 -18.32 -2.60
N LYS A 153 -9.73 -18.93 -3.57
CA LYS A 153 -9.22 -20.14 -4.24
C LYS A 153 -8.08 -19.82 -5.21
N THR A 154 -8.13 -18.65 -5.83
CA THR A 154 -7.10 -18.13 -6.72
C THR A 154 -5.95 -17.61 -5.88
N ASP A 155 -4.70 -17.83 -6.30
CA ASP A 155 -3.54 -17.23 -5.66
C ASP A 155 -3.39 -15.74 -5.99
N ALA A 156 -2.52 -15.04 -5.23
CA ALA A 156 -2.29 -13.61 -5.38
C ALA A 156 -1.76 -13.22 -6.76
N VAL A 157 -0.85 -14.02 -7.31
CA VAL A 157 -0.22 -13.73 -8.62
C VAL A 157 -1.25 -13.80 -9.75
N ASP A 158 -2.05 -14.85 -9.76
CA ASP A 158 -3.11 -15.02 -10.75
C ASP A 158 -4.23 -14.00 -10.56
N PHE A 159 -4.57 -13.66 -9.33
CA PHE A 159 -5.53 -12.60 -9.04
C PHE A 159 -5.07 -11.24 -9.59
N ILE A 160 -3.81 -10.84 -9.35
CA ILE A 160 -3.23 -9.60 -9.88
C ILE A 160 -3.35 -9.59 -11.41
N ILE A 161 -2.87 -10.65 -12.08
CA ILE A 161 -2.88 -10.75 -13.54
C ILE A 161 -4.31 -10.63 -14.10
N ASN A 162 -5.23 -11.47 -13.60
CA ASN A 162 -6.61 -11.51 -14.07
C ASN A 162 -7.34 -10.18 -13.83
N THR A 163 -7.10 -9.55 -12.69
CA THR A 163 -7.73 -8.28 -12.34
C THR A 163 -7.26 -7.14 -13.23
N ILE A 164 -5.96 -7.08 -13.54
CA ILE A 164 -5.42 -6.06 -14.42
C ILE A 164 -5.92 -6.24 -15.86
N HIS A 165 -6.00 -7.47 -16.37
CA HIS A 165 -6.62 -7.74 -17.67
C HIS A 165 -8.11 -7.37 -17.70
N ARG A 166 -8.84 -7.62 -16.60
CA ARG A 166 -10.27 -7.27 -16.49
C ARG A 166 -10.52 -5.77 -16.46
N TYR A 167 -9.61 -5.00 -15.87
CA TYR A 167 -9.75 -3.55 -15.66
C TYR A 167 -8.53 -2.77 -16.16
N PRO A 168 -8.19 -2.84 -17.46
CA PRO A 168 -6.98 -2.20 -17.98
C PRO A 168 -6.98 -0.70 -17.74
N HIS A 169 -5.85 -0.18 -17.27
CA HIS A 169 -5.59 1.23 -16.93
C HIS A 169 -6.48 1.82 -15.81
N GLN A 170 -7.13 0.96 -15.01
CA GLN A 170 -8.01 1.39 -13.93
C GLN A 170 -7.49 1.00 -12.54
N VAL A 171 -6.64 -0.02 -12.44
CA VAL A 171 -6.21 -0.60 -11.17
C VAL A 171 -4.93 0.07 -10.69
N THR A 172 -4.96 0.60 -9.48
CA THR A 172 -3.77 0.97 -8.71
C THR A 172 -3.31 -0.23 -7.89
N ILE A 173 -2.01 -0.53 -7.89
CA ILE A 173 -1.40 -1.44 -6.93
C ILE A 173 -0.85 -0.57 -5.79
N LEU A 174 -1.38 -0.75 -4.59
CA LEU A 174 -0.80 -0.21 -3.36
C LEU A 174 0.14 -1.28 -2.81
N GLU A 175 1.43 -1.08 -3.05
CA GLU A 175 2.49 -2.02 -2.72
C GLU A 175 3.12 -1.60 -1.39
N ILE A 176 2.80 -2.31 -0.32
CA ILE A 176 3.30 -2.02 1.04
C ILE A 176 4.00 -3.21 1.66
N ALA A 177 4.36 -4.20 0.85
CA ALA A 177 5.07 -5.42 1.19
C ALA A 177 6.41 -5.51 0.43
N PRO A 178 7.26 -6.50 0.72
CA PRO A 178 8.24 -6.95 -0.25
C PRO A 178 7.55 -7.30 -1.56
N PRO A 179 7.93 -6.73 -2.73
CA PRO A 179 7.13 -6.78 -3.96
C PRO A 179 7.17 -8.14 -4.67
N THR A 180 7.25 -9.23 -3.90
CA THR A 180 7.39 -10.61 -4.41
C THR A 180 6.23 -11.01 -5.30
N ASN A 181 4.98 -10.76 -4.86
CA ASN A 181 3.79 -11.14 -5.65
C ASN A 181 3.76 -10.36 -6.97
N LEU A 182 4.03 -9.06 -6.92
CA LEU A 182 4.02 -8.21 -8.11
C LEU A 182 5.17 -8.56 -9.07
N GLY A 183 6.37 -8.81 -8.54
CA GLY A 183 7.51 -9.27 -9.32
C GLY A 183 7.24 -10.60 -10.03
N LEU A 184 6.62 -11.57 -9.34
CA LEU A 184 6.19 -12.84 -9.93
C LEU A 184 5.11 -12.65 -10.99
N ALA A 185 4.13 -11.76 -10.76
CA ALA A 185 3.10 -11.44 -11.75
C ALA A 185 3.71 -10.86 -13.03
N PHE A 186 4.65 -9.94 -12.92
CA PHE A 186 5.36 -9.35 -14.06
C PHE A 186 6.20 -10.38 -14.85
N ARG A 187 6.78 -11.37 -14.15
CA ARG A 187 7.54 -12.44 -14.81
C ARG A 187 6.63 -13.47 -15.46
N LYS A 188 5.48 -13.76 -14.85
CA LYS A 188 4.49 -14.71 -15.38
C LYS A 188 3.75 -14.15 -16.61
N ASP A 189 3.34 -12.88 -16.54
CA ASP A 189 2.67 -12.17 -17.63
C ASP A 189 3.13 -10.70 -17.72
N PRO A 190 4.19 -10.42 -18.48
CA PRO A 190 4.69 -9.06 -18.64
C PRO A 190 3.73 -8.13 -19.39
N THR A 191 2.70 -8.66 -20.04
CA THR A 191 1.74 -7.84 -20.79
C THR A 191 0.82 -7.02 -19.90
N ILE A 192 0.73 -7.35 -18.60
CA ILE A 192 -0.06 -6.58 -17.66
C ILE A 192 0.61 -5.25 -17.27
N ILE A 193 1.94 -5.13 -17.39
CA ILE A 193 2.69 -3.95 -16.92
C ILE A 193 2.10 -2.64 -17.49
N PRO A 194 1.97 -2.46 -18.81
CA PRO A 194 1.43 -1.23 -19.37
C PRO A 194 -0.08 -1.05 -19.11
N LEU A 195 -0.78 -2.07 -18.61
CA LEU A 195 -2.21 -2.02 -18.30
C LEU A 195 -2.51 -1.55 -16.87
N ILE A 196 -1.51 -1.50 -15.99
CA ILE A 196 -1.64 -0.99 -14.63
C ILE A 196 -1.82 0.54 -14.70
N LYS A 197 -2.74 1.08 -13.89
CA LYS A 197 -2.95 2.53 -13.80
C LYS A 197 -1.74 3.21 -13.18
N GLN A 198 -1.28 2.70 -12.05
CA GLN A 198 -0.10 3.16 -11.31
C GLN A 198 0.26 2.17 -10.20
N ILE A 199 1.50 2.24 -9.74
CA ILE A 199 1.98 1.58 -8.53
C ILE A 199 2.31 2.67 -7.53
N VAL A 200 1.83 2.53 -6.29
CA VAL A 200 2.17 3.39 -5.16
C VAL A 200 2.81 2.52 -4.10
N THR A 201 4.08 2.75 -3.81
CA THR A 201 4.90 1.87 -2.99
C THR A 201 5.38 2.58 -1.73
N MET A 202 5.16 1.95 -0.55
CA MET A 202 5.94 2.28 0.64
C MET A 202 7.15 1.36 0.66
N ALA A 203 8.29 1.85 0.26
CA ALA A 203 9.56 1.13 0.31
C ALA A 203 10.76 2.03 -0.02
N GLY A 204 11.94 1.51 0.25
CA GLY A 204 13.19 2.10 -0.15
C GLY A 204 13.70 3.23 0.74
N GLN A 205 14.95 3.57 0.50
CA GLN A 205 15.63 4.73 1.06
C GLN A 205 16.49 5.37 -0.02
N ILE A 206 16.59 6.68 -0.04
CA ILE A 206 17.36 7.41 -1.05
C ILE A 206 18.58 8.06 -0.43
N PHE A 207 18.41 8.88 0.60
CA PHE A 207 19.47 9.67 1.23
C PHE A 207 19.62 9.38 2.73
N VAL A 208 18.77 8.54 3.32
CA VAL A 208 18.81 8.15 4.73
C VAL A 208 19.29 6.71 4.88
N PRO A 209 19.74 6.30 6.09
CA PRO A 209 19.99 4.90 6.39
C PRO A 209 18.74 4.03 6.20
N GLY A 210 18.94 2.74 5.94
CA GLY A 210 17.88 1.74 5.96
C GLY A 210 17.35 1.45 7.36
N ASN A 211 16.42 0.51 7.45
CA ASN A 211 15.82 0.04 8.71
C ASN A 211 15.84 -1.50 8.85
N ALA A 212 16.42 -2.21 7.87
CA ALA A 212 16.63 -3.65 7.91
C ALA A 212 18.06 -4.00 8.39
N TYR A 213 18.47 -5.25 8.17
CA TYR A 213 19.79 -5.74 8.59
C TYR A 213 20.93 -4.83 8.12
N LEU A 214 21.81 -4.45 9.03
CA LEU A 214 22.95 -3.53 8.85
C LEU A 214 22.57 -2.06 8.52
N ASP A 215 21.33 -1.67 8.61
CA ASP A 215 20.82 -0.33 8.24
C ASP A 215 21.17 0.07 6.77
N ASN A 216 21.39 -0.91 5.90
CA ASN A 216 21.82 -0.67 4.52
C ASN A 216 20.67 -0.42 3.56
N ALA A 217 19.53 -1.09 3.81
CA ALA A 217 18.36 -1.02 2.96
C ALA A 217 17.08 -0.82 3.78
N GLU A 218 16.04 -0.31 3.14
CA GLU A 218 14.69 -0.37 3.67
C GLU A 218 14.19 -1.82 3.61
N PHE A 219 13.35 -2.20 4.58
CA PHE A 219 12.97 -3.59 4.85
C PHE A 219 12.30 -4.30 3.67
N ASN A 220 11.33 -3.70 3.01
CA ASN A 220 10.62 -4.32 1.89
C ASN A 220 11.56 -4.64 0.73
N TRP A 221 12.46 -3.71 0.42
CA TRP A 221 13.45 -3.90 -0.63
C TRP A 221 14.59 -4.82 -0.21
N TRP A 222 14.95 -4.85 1.08
CA TRP A 222 15.94 -5.78 1.61
C TRP A 222 15.40 -7.22 1.61
N PHE A 223 14.12 -7.42 1.96
CA PHE A 223 13.53 -8.75 2.06
C PHE A 223 13.45 -9.47 0.71
N ASP A 224 13.08 -8.77 -0.37
CA ASP A 224 13.14 -9.31 -1.73
C ASP A 224 13.74 -8.32 -2.74
N PRO A 225 15.07 -8.17 -2.76
CA PRO A 225 15.74 -7.25 -3.69
C PRO A 225 15.59 -7.67 -5.15
N ALA A 226 15.40 -8.95 -5.45
CA ALA A 226 15.20 -9.44 -6.80
C ALA A 226 13.81 -9.03 -7.36
N ALA A 227 12.76 -9.20 -6.56
CA ALA A 227 11.42 -8.70 -6.93
C ALA A 227 11.42 -7.19 -7.07
N THR A 228 12.06 -6.47 -6.14
CA THR A 228 12.23 -5.02 -6.19
C THR A 228 12.85 -4.57 -7.51
N GLN A 229 13.94 -5.21 -7.93
CA GLN A 229 14.59 -4.89 -9.20
C GLN A 229 13.67 -5.17 -10.41
N ILE A 230 12.89 -6.25 -10.38
CA ILE A 230 11.91 -6.55 -11.43
C ILE A 230 10.86 -5.44 -11.54
N VAL A 231 10.32 -4.99 -10.40
CA VAL A 231 9.27 -3.96 -10.36
C VAL A 231 9.80 -2.59 -10.76
N LEU A 232 10.96 -2.17 -10.25
CA LEU A 232 11.59 -0.89 -10.60
C LEU A 232 11.99 -0.79 -12.09
N ARG A 233 12.27 -1.93 -12.72
CA ARG A 233 12.61 -2.02 -14.16
C ARG A 233 11.39 -2.24 -15.07
N ALA A 234 10.19 -2.28 -14.51
CA ALA A 234 8.95 -2.47 -15.27
C ALA A 234 8.54 -1.16 -15.96
N ALA A 235 9.06 -0.93 -17.16
CA ALA A 235 8.78 0.28 -17.93
C ALA A 235 7.33 0.36 -18.40
N GLY A 236 6.77 1.57 -18.39
CA GLY A 236 5.43 1.86 -18.93
C GLY A 236 4.31 1.94 -17.89
N VAL A 237 4.61 1.83 -16.61
CA VAL A 237 3.66 2.05 -15.52
C VAL A 237 4.13 3.22 -14.63
N PRO A 238 3.29 4.22 -14.34
CA PRO A 238 3.64 5.27 -13.37
C PRO A 238 3.94 4.68 -11.99
N HIS A 239 5.10 5.01 -11.42
CA HIS A 239 5.54 4.50 -10.13
C HIS A 239 5.81 5.64 -9.16
N PHE A 240 5.15 5.60 -8.01
CA PHE A 240 5.26 6.56 -6.92
C PHE A 240 5.86 5.85 -5.71
N VAL A 241 6.98 6.35 -5.21
CA VAL A 241 7.73 5.74 -4.11
C VAL A 241 7.70 6.67 -2.91
N ILE A 242 7.25 6.16 -1.77
CA ILE A 242 7.25 6.82 -0.47
C ILE A 242 8.35 6.17 0.39
N PRO A 243 9.59 6.66 0.34
CA PRO A 243 10.73 6.04 1.01
C PRO A 243 10.85 6.44 2.48
N LEU A 244 11.81 5.82 3.18
CA LEU A 244 12.17 6.21 4.55
C LEU A 244 12.52 7.69 4.68
N ASP A 245 13.02 8.32 3.60
CA ASP A 245 13.28 9.76 3.55
C ASP A 245 12.02 10.59 3.86
N CYS A 246 10.86 10.10 3.48
CA CYS A 246 9.56 10.69 3.84
C CYS A 246 9.08 10.20 5.22
N THR A 247 8.97 8.88 5.37
CA THR A 247 8.25 8.28 6.51
C THR A 247 8.96 8.47 7.84
N ASN A 248 10.30 8.60 7.86
CA ASN A 248 11.06 8.95 9.06
C ASN A 248 10.76 10.39 9.58
N ASN A 249 10.02 11.18 8.81
CA ASN A 249 9.56 12.50 9.22
C ASN A 249 8.07 12.50 9.62
N VAL A 250 7.44 11.31 9.72
CA VAL A 250 6.04 11.15 10.13
C VAL A 250 5.98 10.26 11.40
N PRO A 251 6.44 10.76 12.56
CA PRO A 251 6.41 9.98 13.79
C PRO A 251 4.96 9.84 14.32
N LEU A 252 4.67 8.72 14.96
CA LEU A 252 3.49 8.59 15.80
C LEU A 252 3.71 9.45 17.07
N THR A 253 3.28 10.71 17.02
CA THR A 253 3.44 11.62 18.14
C THR A 253 2.56 11.23 19.32
N GLN A 254 2.91 11.69 20.53
CA GLN A 254 2.08 11.48 21.73
C GLN A 254 0.68 12.06 21.53
N ASP A 255 0.55 13.19 20.85
CA ASP A 255 -0.73 13.85 20.61
C ASP A 255 -1.61 13.01 19.66
N VAL A 256 -1.08 12.56 18.53
CA VAL A 256 -1.79 11.69 17.58
C VAL A 256 -2.21 10.37 18.26
N PHE A 257 -1.31 9.76 19.03
CA PHE A 257 -1.63 8.56 19.80
C PHE A 257 -2.78 8.82 20.78
N ASN A 258 -2.74 9.93 21.53
CA ASN A 258 -3.78 10.27 22.48
C ASN A 258 -5.14 10.57 21.83
N GLN A 259 -5.17 11.17 20.65
CA GLN A 259 -6.41 11.40 19.91
C GLN A 259 -7.12 10.08 19.57
N ILE A 260 -6.38 9.04 19.21
CA ILE A 260 -6.94 7.71 18.95
C ILE A 260 -7.28 6.99 20.25
N ALA A 261 -6.36 7.00 21.22
CA ALA A 261 -6.50 6.28 22.48
C ALA A 261 -7.66 6.79 23.35
N ASN A 262 -7.94 8.09 23.30
CA ASN A 262 -9.00 8.73 24.11
C ASN A 262 -10.30 8.95 23.31
N HIS A 263 -10.36 8.50 22.05
CA HIS A 263 -11.55 8.66 21.23
C HIS A 263 -12.76 7.93 21.86
N GLN A 264 -13.95 8.52 21.76
CA GLN A 264 -15.17 7.91 22.25
C GLN A 264 -16.27 7.89 21.17
N PRO A 265 -17.00 6.80 21.00
CA PRO A 265 -16.85 5.52 21.73
C PRO A 265 -15.60 4.73 21.34
N GLN A 266 -15.04 3.97 22.28
CA GLN A 266 -13.99 3.00 21.96
C GLN A 266 -14.50 1.93 21.01
N THR A 267 -13.62 1.47 20.13
CA THR A 267 -13.87 0.35 19.21
C THR A 267 -12.80 -0.71 19.38
N ILE A 268 -13.03 -1.92 18.87
CA ILE A 268 -11.98 -2.95 18.85
C ILE A 268 -10.70 -2.46 18.12
N VAL A 269 -10.84 -1.57 17.14
CA VAL A 269 -9.72 -0.99 16.41
C VAL A 269 -8.89 -0.07 17.31
N THR A 270 -9.54 0.86 18.03
CA THR A 270 -8.84 1.76 18.94
C THR A 270 -8.18 1.00 20.10
N GLU A 271 -8.81 -0.05 20.60
CA GLU A 271 -8.24 -0.93 21.63
C GLU A 271 -6.99 -1.67 21.11
N LEU A 272 -7.06 -2.28 19.92
CA LEU A 272 -5.92 -2.96 19.30
C LEU A 272 -4.78 -1.98 19.00
N PHE A 273 -5.12 -0.78 18.51
CA PHE A 273 -4.13 0.27 18.26
C PHE A 273 -3.35 0.64 19.53
N VAL A 274 -4.04 0.90 20.63
CA VAL A 274 -3.42 1.24 21.91
C VAL A 274 -2.57 0.09 22.46
N ASN A 275 -3.01 -1.15 22.27
CA ASN A 275 -2.27 -2.32 22.76
C ASN A 275 -1.00 -2.59 21.95
N GLY A 276 -1.01 -2.31 20.63
CA GLY A 276 0.07 -2.64 19.71
C GLY A 276 1.04 -1.53 19.39
N ASN A 277 0.67 -0.27 19.62
CA ASN A 277 1.48 0.87 19.22
C ASN A 277 1.98 1.67 20.43
N ARG A 278 3.05 2.42 20.24
CA ARG A 278 3.62 3.32 21.24
C ARG A 278 4.06 4.61 20.53
N PRO A 279 3.89 5.77 21.17
CA PRO A 279 4.44 7.03 20.67
C PRO A 279 5.96 6.95 20.47
N GLY A 280 6.47 7.66 19.48
CA GLY A 280 7.89 7.74 19.15
C GLY A 280 8.35 6.79 18.03
N GLY A 281 7.53 5.82 17.62
CA GLY A 281 7.73 5.08 16.36
C GLY A 281 7.37 5.92 15.14
N PHE A 282 7.69 5.42 13.97
CA PHE A 282 7.30 6.05 12.71
C PHE A 282 6.06 5.38 12.12
N ILE A 283 5.34 6.13 11.32
CA ILE A 283 4.20 5.65 10.54
C ILE A 283 4.72 5.44 9.11
N TYR A 284 4.63 4.22 8.58
CA TYR A 284 5.17 3.88 7.26
C TYR A 284 4.06 3.72 6.21
N ASP A 285 3.42 2.59 6.10
CA ASP A 285 2.53 2.16 5.01
C ASP A 285 1.31 3.05 4.79
N THR A 286 0.75 3.57 5.88
CA THR A 286 -0.40 4.47 5.79
C THR A 286 -0.09 5.80 5.09
N ASN A 287 1.21 6.18 4.96
CA ASN A 287 1.61 7.32 4.12
C ASN A 287 1.38 7.02 2.63
N ALA A 288 1.61 5.79 2.18
CA ALA A 288 1.33 5.39 0.81
C ALA A 288 -0.17 5.43 0.51
N LEU A 289 -1.00 4.93 1.43
CA LEU A 289 -2.45 5.06 1.31
C LEU A 289 -2.88 6.54 1.33
N GLY A 290 -2.31 7.34 2.23
CA GLY A 290 -2.58 8.78 2.31
C GLY A 290 -2.26 9.50 1.01
N TYR A 291 -1.10 9.23 0.41
CA TYR A 291 -0.72 9.77 -0.89
C TYR A 291 -1.65 9.28 -2.02
N PHE A 292 -2.00 8.00 -2.04
CA PHE A 292 -2.90 7.44 -3.05
C PHE A 292 -4.27 8.15 -3.07
N ILE A 293 -4.82 8.46 -1.92
CA ILE A 293 -6.12 9.12 -1.78
C ILE A 293 -6.00 10.64 -1.97
N HIS A 294 -4.95 11.23 -1.43
CA HIS A 294 -4.68 12.65 -1.35
C HIS A 294 -3.27 12.97 -1.88
N PRO A 295 -3.04 12.91 -3.22
CA PRO A 295 -1.72 13.25 -3.78
C PRO A 295 -1.25 14.64 -3.41
N GLU A 296 -2.17 15.55 -3.10
CA GLU A 296 -1.91 16.91 -2.63
C GLU A 296 -1.25 16.96 -1.23
N PHE A 297 -1.19 15.86 -0.51
CA PHE A 297 -0.39 15.80 0.73
C PHE A 297 1.10 15.89 0.44
N ALA A 298 1.57 15.47 -0.73
CA ALA A 298 2.98 15.57 -1.11
C ALA A 298 3.40 17.04 -1.20
N THR A 299 4.46 17.40 -0.47
CA THR A 299 5.04 18.76 -0.46
C THR A 299 6.41 18.80 -1.12
N ASP A 300 7.07 17.66 -1.27
CA ASP A 300 8.32 17.51 -2.03
C ASP A 300 8.28 16.20 -2.81
N THR A 301 8.19 16.29 -4.14
CA THR A 301 8.20 15.16 -5.06
C THR A 301 9.28 15.39 -6.10
N ARG A 302 10.12 14.37 -6.35
CA ARG A 302 11.24 14.46 -7.28
C ARG A 302 11.28 13.24 -8.20
N PRO A 303 11.57 13.44 -9.49
CA PRO A 303 11.84 12.34 -10.41
C PRO A 303 13.21 11.72 -10.11
N ILE A 304 13.25 10.42 -9.85
CA ILE A 304 14.46 9.66 -9.56
C ILE A 304 14.41 8.35 -10.34
N TRP A 305 15.49 7.99 -11.02
CA TRP A 305 15.71 6.65 -11.55
C TRP A 305 16.32 5.80 -10.44
N ILE A 306 15.69 4.69 -10.10
CA ILE A 306 16.11 3.86 -8.98
C ILE A 306 16.33 2.43 -9.45
N ASP A 307 17.44 1.86 -9.06
CA ASP A 307 17.69 0.42 -9.06
C ASP A 307 18.05 -0.01 -7.64
N VAL A 308 18.21 -1.31 -7.42
CA VAL A 308 18.69 -1.84 -6.14
C VAL A 308 19.78 -2.87 -6.36
N HIS A 309 20.62 -3.05 -5.36
CA HIS A 309 21.56 -4.17 -5.35
C HIS A 309 20.82 -5.48 -5.05
N PRO A 310 20.89 -6.49 -5.91
CA PRO A 310 20.14 -7.74 -5.73
C PRO A 310 20.75 -8.69 -4.68
N THR A 311 21.98 -8.42 -4.23
CA THR A 311 22.71 -9.28 -3.30
C THR A 311 23.86 -8.55 -2.62
N PHE A 312 24.45 -9.20 -1.61
CA PHE A 312 25.69 -8.73 -0.99
C PHE A 312 26.91 -8.92 -1.91
N ASN A 313 27.97 -8.15 -1.65
CA ASN A 313 29.21 -8.19 -2.43
C ASN A 313 30.26 -9.10 -1.76
N LEU A 314 30.53 -10.25 -2.36
CA LEU A 314 31.53 -11.19 -1.87
C LEU A 314 32.98 -10.70 -1.97
N ASN A 315 33.28 -9.72 -2.85
CA ASN A 315 34.65 -9.28 -3.10
C ASN A 315 35.20 -8.38 -1.98
N ASP A 316 34.38 -7.50 -1.44
CA ASP A 316 34.76 -6.53 -0.41
C ASP A 316 34.05 -6.75 0.94
N GLY A 317 33.18 -7.77 1.01
CA GLY A 317 32.45 -8.08 2.21
C GLY A 317 31.39 -7.04 2.59
N SER A 318 30.90 -6.23 1.65
CA SER A 318 29.81 -5.31 1.91
C SER A 318 28.47 -6.00 1.69
N ASP A 319 27.54 -5.81 2.62
CA ASP A 319 26.14 -6.14 2.40
C ASP A 319 25.47 -4.94 1.71
N LEU A 320 24.91 -5.22 0.57
CA LEU A 320 24.22 -4.21 -0.26
C LEU A 320 22.80 -4.69 -0.63
N SER A 321 22.36 -5.85 -0.15
CA SER A 321 21.05 -6.44 -0.48
C SER A 321 19.93 -5.42 -0.28
N GLY A 322 19.17 -5.15 -1.34
CA GLY A 322 18.07 -4.19 -1.32
C GLY A 322 18.47 -2.71 -1.27
N LYS A 323 19.76 -2.38 -1.15
CA LYS A 323 20.20 -0.99 -1.10
C LYS A 323 19.89 -0.26 -2.39
N SER A 324 19.25 0.90 -2.27
CA SER A 324 18.92 1.77 -3.41
C SER A 324 20.14 2.28 -4.15
N ILE A 325 20.03 2.33 -5.47
CA ILE A 325 20.99 2.96 -6.39
C ILE A 325 20.23 4.09 -7.11
N PRO A 326 20.09 5.27 -6.48
CA PRO A 326 19.36 6.38 -7.07
C PRO A 326 20.18 7.16 -8.07
N SER A 327 19.52 7.69 -9.12
CA SER A 327 20.10 8.62 -10.08
C SER A 327 19.11 9.74 -10.41
N THR A 328 19.59 10.97 -10.51
CA THR A 328 18.79 12.14 -10.91
C THR A 328 18.69 12.30 -12.43
N PHE A 329 19.26 11.39 -13.19
CA PHE A 329 19.17 11.32 -14.66
C PHE A 329 19.07 9.86 -15.07
N ASP A 330 18.52 9.59 -16.26
CA ASP A 330 18.50 8.23 -16.82
C ASP A 330 19.94 7.74 -17.06
N PRO A 331 20.44 6.75 -16.30
CA PRO A 331 21.80 6.26 -16.46
C PRO A 331 21.97 5.38 -17.71
N PHE A 332 20.86 4.92 -18.33
CA PHE A 332 20.85 3.99 -19.45
C PHE A 332 19.87 4.38 -20.57
N PRO A 333 19.88 5.63 -21.06
CA PRO A 333 18.84 6.15 -21.95
C PRO A 333 18.74 5.39 -23.29
N ALA A 334 19.84 4.78 -23.73
CA ALA A 334 19.88 4.05 -24.99
C ALA A 334 19.14 2.71 -24.96
N ILE A 335 18.95 2.13 -23.78
CA ILE A 335 18.34 0.81 -23.60
C ILE A 335 17.06 0.83 -22.76
N GLY A 336 16.75 1.96 -22.10
CA GLY A 336 15.55 2.11 -21.28
C GLY A 336 15.47 1.06 -20.17
N LEU A 337 16.58 0.76 -19.50
CA LEU A 337 16.63 -0.25 -18.44
C LEU A 337 15.83 0.14 -17.21
N LEU A 338 15.90 1.42 -16.83
CA LEU A 338 15.19 1.97 -15.67
C LEU A 338 14.11 2.92 -16.16
N GLN A 339 13.03 2.98 -15.41
CA GLN A 339 12.04 4.04 -15.57
C GLN A 339 12.19 5.09 -14.46
N GLU A 340 11.70 6.28 -14.75
CA GLU A 340 11.59 7.35 -13.76
C GLU A 340 10.49 7.03 -12.76
N SER A 341 10.83 7.06 -11.47
CA SER A 341 9.86 6.99 -10.37
C SER A 341 9.66 8.40 -9.80
N GLN A 342 8.43 8.72 -9.42
CA GLN A 342 8.14 9.91 -8.65
C GLN A 342 8.34 9.61 -7.17
N VAL A 343 9.41 10.15 -6.58
CA VAL A 343 9.77 9.90 -5.18
C VAL A 343 9.23 11.03 -4.30
N ILE A 344 8.43 10.67 -3.32
CA ILE A 344 7.82 11.58 -2.36
C ILE A 344 8.73 11.70 -1.14
N PHE A 345 9.42 12.84 -1.00
CA PHE A 345 10.35 13.10 0.10
C PHE A 345 9.70 13.72 1.32
N ALA A 346 8.58 14.38 1.15
CA ALA A 346 7.85 15.01 2.25
C ALA A 346 6.36 15.11 1.98
N ILE A 347 5.57 15.05 3.05
CA ILE A 347 4.13 15.26 3.03
C ILE A 347 3.72 16.33 4.04
N ASN A 348 2.53 16.89 3.87
CA ASN A 348 1.86 17.73 4.86
C ASN A 348 1.40 16.83 6.03
N THR A 349 2.24 16.70 7.06
CA THR A 349 1.99 15.81 8.21
C THR A 349 0.72 16.18 8.97
N SER A 350 0.36 17.48 9.06
CA SER A 350 -0.86 17.90 9.75
C SER A 350 -2.12 17.42 9.03
N ALA A 351 -2.16 17.55 7.70
CA ALA A 351 -3.28 17.05 6.90
C ALA A 351 -3.35 15.52 6.93
N PHE A 352 -2.19 14.86 6.85
CA PHE A 352 -2.10 13.41 6.97
C PHE A 352 -2.58 12.91 8.35
N TYR A 353 -2.17 13.52 9.45
CA TYR A 353 -2.62 13.10 10.78
C TYR A 353 -4.13 13.27 10.97
N ALA A 354 -4.72 14.33 10.43
CA ALA A 354 -6.18 14.51 10.47
C ALA A 354 -6.90 13.37 9.74
N PHE A 355 -6.42 13.00 8.55
CA PHE A 355 -6.92 11.87 7.76
C PHE A 355 -6.73 10.52 8.49
N TYR A 356 -5.55 10.29 9.04
CA TYR A 356 -5.18 9.07 9.75
C TYR A 356 -6.06 8.86 11.00
N VAL A 357 -6.17 9.88 11.86
CA VAL A 357 -6.99 9.81 13.08
C VAL A 357 -8.46 9.61 12.75
N ASP A 358 -8.99 10.35 11.76
CA ASP A 358 -10.38 10.22 11.35
C ASP A 358 -10.72 8.77 10.95
N LEU A 359 -9.93 8.16 10.07
CA LEU A 359 -10.21 6.81 9.57
C LEU A 359 -10.04 5.72 10.64
N LEU A 360 -9.06 5.85 11.55
CA LEU A 360 -8.81 4.87 12.61
C LEU A 360 -9.81 4.95 13.78
N THR A 361 -10.53 6.06 13.90
CA THR A 361 -11.49 6.25 15.00
C THR A 361 -12.95 6.06 14.57
N ARG A 362 -13.20 5.84 13.29
CA ARG A 362 -14.57 5.58 12.78
C ARG A 362 -15.13 4.27 13.34
N PRO A 363 -16.48 4.15 13.45
CA PRO A 363 -17.14 2.92 13.93
C PRO A 363 -16.79 1.68 13.10
N VAL A 364 -16.72 0.53 13.78
CA VAL A 364 -16.61 -0.81 13.17
C VAL A 364 -17.67 -1.73 13.75
N PRO A 365 -18.21 -2.70 12.96
CA PRO A 365 -17.94 -2.88 11.53
C PRO A 365 -18.32 -1.65 10.70
N VAL A 366 -17.70 -1.51 9.53
CA VAL A 366 -17.91 -0.35 8.65
C VAL A 366 -19.36 -0.28 8.17
N LYS A 367 -19.85 0.95 7.98
CA LYS A 367 -21.21 1.18 7.45
C LYS A 367 -21.13 1.62 6.01
N PHE A 368 -21.58 0.78 5.10
CA PHE A 368 -21.62 1.10 3.67
C PHE A 368 -22.62 2.21 3.38
N LYS A 369 -22.21 3.24 2.66
CA LYS A 369 -23.09 4.35 2.22
C LYS A 369 -24.09 3.91 1.16
N HIS A 370 -23.70 2.92 0.35
CA HIS A 370 -24.56 2.38 -0.72
C HIS A 370 -24.56 0.85 -0.65
N THR A 371 -25.74 0.26 -0.83
CA THR A 371 -25.85 -1.18 -1.13
C THR A 371 -25.51 -1.33 -2.62
N CYS A 372 -24.25 -1.66 -2.97
CA CYS A 372 -23.99 -2.16 -4.31
C CYS A 372 -24.75 -3.46 -4.53
N PRO A 373 -25.29 -3.72 -5.74
CA PRO A 373 -25.70 -5.07 -6.11
C PRO A 373 -24.53 -6.01 -5.89
N GLU A 374 -24.80 -7.20 -5.38
CA GLU A 374 -23.84 -8.30 -5.32
C GLU A 374 -23.42 -8.61 -6.76
N ASP A 375 -22.27 -8.07 -7.19
CA ASP A 375 -21.59 -8.58 -8.37
C ASP A 375 -21.03 -9.94 -7.95
N ASP A 376 -21.57 -10.99 -8.54
CA ASP A 376 -21.13 -12.37 -8.38
C ASP A 376 -19.61 -12.47 -8.66
N LEU A 377 -18.82 -12.50 -7.59
CA LEU A 377 -17.38 -12.78 -7.61
C LEU A 377 -17.11 -14.29 -7.44
N ASP A 378 -18.12 -15.13 -7.73
CA ASP A 378 -17.96 -16.58 -7.78
C ASP A 378 -17.82 -17.02 -9.25
N ASP A 379 -16.52 -17.24 -9.64
CA ASP A 379 -16.13 -18.36 -10.50
C ASP A 379 -14.61 -18.62 -10.38
#